data_c95cf6d669eeb245b4863fface2b16f6
#
_entry.id   c95cf6d669eeb245b4863fface2b16f6
#
_cell.length_a   1.000
_cell.length_b   1.000
_cell.length_c   1.000
_cell.angle_alpha   90.00
_cell.angle_beta   90.00
_cell.angle_gamma   90.00
#
_symmetry.space_group_name_H-M   'P 1'
#
loop_
_entity.id
_entity.type
_entity.pdbx_description
1 polymer ?
#
loop_
_entity_poly.entity_id
_entity_poly.type
_entity_poly.pdbx_seq_one_letter_code
_entity_poly.pdbx_strand_id
1 'polypeptide(L)'
;MIFFPAIDIYQGKCVRLEKGDFEKKTIFNEDPVDQAKFFEDMGCNWIHVVDLDGAKNGSSSNFNIVEEISLKTNLKIQFGGGVRSIAKIKSLLAVGIERVVIGTKAINDISFLDVACRDFPNKIVIGIDARKGKVSIEGWTKDSGVNANELAINAEKKGVCAIIFTDIDKDGLMSGPNISSTLEIAKAVNIPVIVSGGVSAIEDVIEVKENEGSGIGGVICGRAVYDKKVDIKEALKILRL
;
A
#
# COMPACT_ATOMS: atom_id res chain seq x y z
N MET A 1 2.08 0.04 16.07
CA MET A 1 1.59 0.08 14.67
C MET A 1 2.65 0.56 13.70
N ILE A 2 2.47 0.35 12.39
CA ILE A 2 3.44 0.76 11.36
C ILE A 2 2.92 1.99 10.60
N PHE A 3 3.76 3.02 10.50
CA PHE A 3 3.54 4.15 9.62
C PHE A 3 4.24 3.90 8.28
N PHE A 4 3.51 3.97 7.19
CA PHE A 4 4.01 3.79 5.82
C PHE A 4 3.86 5.09 5.04
N PRO A 5 4.86 5.98 4.99
CA PRO A 5 4.82 7.05 4.00
C PRO A 5 4.92 6.42 2.61
N ALA A 6 4.14 6.93 1.67
CA ALA A 6 4.01 6.29 0.38
C ALA A 6 4.76 7.04 -0.72
N ILE A 7 5.41 6.30 -1.62
CA ILE A 7 6.07 6.76 -2.84
C ILE A 7 5.39 6.09 -4.03
N ASP A 8 4.63 6.85 -4.81
CA ASP A 8 4.11 6.38 -6.09
C ASP A 8 5.09 6.80 -7.18
N ILE A 9 5.55 5.84 -7.97
CA ILE A 9 6.52 6.08 -9.04
C ILE A 9 5.80 6.00 -10.38
N TYR A 10 5.85 7.10 -11.14
CA TYR A 10 5.36 7.17 -12.50
C TYR A 10 6.37 7.88 -13.40
N GLN A 11 6.79 7.21 -14.48
CA GLN A 11 7.83 7.70 -15.38
C GLN A 11 9.12 8.15 -14.65
N GLY A 12 9.52 7.37 -13.64
CA GLY A 12 10.73 7.62 -12.86
C GLY A 12 10.62 8.70 -11.78
N LYS A 13 9.45 9.30 -11.54
CA LYS A 13 9.25 10.42 -10.61
C LYS A 13 8.29 10.04 -9.48
N CYS A 14 8.42 10.70 -8.33
CA CYS A 14 7.43 10.63 -7.25
C CYS A 14 6.21 11.45 -7.61
N VAL A 15 5.07 10.80 -7.72
CA VAL A 15 3.81 11.45 -8.07
C VAL A 15 2.70 11.13 -7.08
N ARG A 16 1.62 11.88 -7.14
CA ARG A 16 0.34 11.52 -6.55
C ARG A 16 -0.77 11.72 -7.57
N LEU A 17 -1.62 10.73 -7.65
CA LEU A 17 -2.84 10.77 -8.46
C LEU A 17 -4.02 11.19 -7.58
N GLU A 18 -5.01 11.86 -8.15
CA GLU A 18 -6.30 12.09 -7.54
C GLU A 18 -7.26 10.99 -7.98
N LYS A 19 -7.73 10.17 -7.03
CA LYS A 19 -8.59 8.99 -7.29
C LYS A 19 -8.07 8.06 -8.39
N GLY A 20 -6.75 7.90 -8.49
CA GLY A 20 -6.12 7.06 -9.52
C GLY A 20 -6.11 7.62 -10.93
N ASP A 21 -6.52 8.88 -11.14
CA ASP A 21 -6.57 9.53 -12.45
C ASP A 21 -5.18 10.01 -12.89
N PHE A 22 -4.62 9.40 -13.92
CA PHE A 22 -3.30 9.73 -14.46
C PHE A 22 -3.21 11.12 -15.08
N GLU A 23 -4.34 11.70 -15.49
CA GLU A 23 -4.39 13.07 -16.01
C GLU A 23 -4.33 14.11 -14.88
N LYS A 24 -4.69 13.71 -13.65
CA LYS A 24 -4.66 14.54 -12.45
C LYS A 24 -3.49 14.16 -11.54
N LYS A 25 -2.28 14.14 -12.11
CA LYS A 25 -1.06 13.85 -11.37
C LYS A 25 -0.37 15.12 -10.91
N THR A 26 0.16 15.07 -9.69
CA THR A 26 1.08 16.08 -9.13
C THR A 26 2.44 15.43 -8.92
N ILE A 27 3.51 16.05 -9.41
CA ILE A 27 4.89 15.62 -9.16
C ILE A 27 5.36 16.30 -7.86
N PHE A 28 5.83 15.51 -6.91
CA PHE A 28 6.33 16.00 -5.63
C PHE A 28 7.84 15.93 -5.50
N ASN A 29 8.46 14.95 -6.17
CA ASN A 29 9.92 14.84 -6.23
C ASN A 29 10.32 14.21 -7.56
N GLU A 30 11.39 14.75 -8.16
CA GLU A 30 11.95 14.22 -9.42
C GLU A 30 12.75 12.93 -9.19
N ASP A 31 13.23 12.69 -7.95
CA ASP A 31 14.02 11.52 -7.59
C ASP A 31 13.38 10.73 -6.44
N PRO A 32 12.82 9.52 -6.73
CA PRO A 32 12.26 8.65 -5.70
C PRO A 32 13.28 8.15 -4.66
N VAL A 33 14.56 8.07 -5.01
CA VAL A 33 15.61 7.63 -4.07
C VAL A 33 15.85 8.71 -3.02
N ASP A 34 15.92 9.98 -3.43
CA ASP A 34 16.04 11.09 -2.51
C ASP A 34 14.80 11.21 -1.60
N GLN A 35 13.63 10.93 -2.14
CA GLN A 35 12.41 10.91 -1.34
C GLN A 35 12.44 9.80 -0.28
N ALA A 36 12.96 8.62 -0.62
CA ALA A 36 13.09 7.51 0.31
C ALA A 36 14.11 7.85 1.43
N LYS A 37 15.26 8.43 1.09
CA LYS A 37 16.24 8.91 2.08
C LYS A 37 15.64 9.96 3.01
N PHE A 38 14.87 10.91 2.47
CA PHE A 38 14.16 11.89 3.30
C PHE A 38 13.27 11.20 4.33
N PHE A 39 12.52 10.16 3.95
CA PHE A 39 11.69 9.41 4.89
C PHE A 39 12.51 8.64 5.94
N GLU A 40 13.66 8.07 5.55
CA GLU A 40 14.60 7.46 6.48
C GLU A 40 15.13 8.47 7.50
N ASP A 41 15.56 9.66 7.05
CA ASP A 41 16.06 10.75 7.89
C ASP A 41 15.00 11.28 8.88
N MET A 42 13.72 11.20 8.50
CA MET A 42 12.60 11.51 9.39
C MET A 42 12.36 10.41 10.45
N GLY A 43 13.06 9.27 10.37
CA GLY A 43 12.98 8.16 11.33
C GLY A 43 11.97 7.08 10.96
N CYS A 44 11.51 7.03 9.72
CA CYS A 44 10.69 5.94 9.21
C CYS A 44 11.52 4.64 9.13
N ASN A 45 10.89 3.49 9.43
CA ASN A 45 11.47 2.17 9.24
C ASN A 45 10.86 1.44 8.04
N TRP A 46 9.71 1.91 7.57
CA TRP A 46 8.97 1.35 6.45
C TRP A 46 8.57 2.42 5.48
N ILE A 47 8.46 2.03 4.20
CA ILE A 47 7.80 2.80 3.15
C ILE A 47 6.87 1.90 2.34
N HIS A 48 5.83 2.50 1.76
CA HIS A 48 4.98 1.86 0.77
C HIS A 48 5.31 2.41 -0.61
N VAL A 49 5.76 1.56 -1.53
CA VAL A 49 6.15 1.96 -2.88
C VAL A 49 5.19 1.36 -3.90
N VAL A 50 4.66 2.19 -4.79
CA VAL A 50 3.78 1.74 -5.88
C VAL A 50 4.40 2.10 -7.24
N ASP A 51 4.65 1.08 -8.07
CA ASP A 51 5.00 1.26 -9.47
C ASP A 51 3.74 1.45 -10.30
N LEU A 52 3.38 2.71 -10.58
CA LEU A 52 2.19 3.05 -11.34
C LEU A 52 2.31 2.68 -12.83
N ASP A 53 3.52 2.71 -13.41
CA ASP A 53 3.74 2.23 -14.78
C ASP A 53 3.48 0.72 -14.87
N GLY A 54 3.99 -0.04 -13.88
CA GLY A 54 3.73 -1.46 -13.75
C GLY A 54 2.26 -1.79 -13.52
N ALA A 55 1.57 -1.01 -12.70
CA ALA A 55 0.13 -1.17 -12.47
C ALA A 55 -0.67 -0.96 -13.77
N LYS A 56 -0.36 0.08 -14.54
CA LYS A 56 -1.03 0.45 -15.79
C LYS A 56 -0.71 -0.52 -16.93
N ASN A 57 0.57 -0.78 -17.17
CA ASN A 57 1.03 -1.46 -18.39
C ASN A 57 1.37 -2.94 -18.18
N GLY A 58 1.45 -3.38 -16.91
CA GLY A 58 1.87 -4.76 -16.56
C GLY A 58 3.36 -5.03 -16.67
N SER A 59 4.15 -4.07 -17.16
CA SER A 59 5.62 -4.12 -17.20
C SER A 59 6.19 -3.02 -16.33
N SER A 60 7.08 -3.37 -15.39
CA SER A 60 7.73 -2.43 -14.50
C SER A 60 8.90 -1.76 -15.22
N SER A 61 8.79 -0.47 -15.50
CA SER A 61 9.91 0.36 -15.97
C SER A 61 10.74 0.91 -14.82
N ASN A 62 10.22 0.86 -13.58
CA ASN A 62 10.83 1.48 -12.40
C ASN A 62 11.58 0.48 -11.49
N PHE A 63 11.79 -0.76 -11.94
CA PHE A 63 12.46 -1.80 -11.14
C PHE A 63 13.84 -1.35 -10.62
N ASN A 64 14.65 -0.74 -11.49
CA ASN A 64 15.99 -0.26 -11.11
C ASN A 64 15.94 0.83 -10.03
N ILE A 65 14.92 1.70 -10.05
CA ILE A 65 14.74 2.73 -9.02
C ILE A 65 14.41 2.08 -7.68
N VAL A 66 13.54 1.07 -7.68
CA VAL A 66 13.16 0.33 -6.47
C VAL A 66 14.34 -0.43 -5.89
N GLU A 67 15.17 -1.07 -6.73
CA GLU A 67 16.43 -1.69 -6.35
C GLU A 67 17.38 -0.66 -5.74
N GLU A 68 17.51 0.52 -6.36
CA GLU A 68 18.37 1.60 -5.86
C GLU A 68 17.90 2.12 -4.50
N ILE A 69 16.59 2.29 -4.27
CA ILE A 69 16.04 2.64 -2.95
C ILE A 69 16.45 1.58 -1.92
N SER A 70 16.30 0.30 -2.25
CA SER A 70 16.65 -0.81 -1.34
C SER A 70 18.14 -0.85 -1.01
N LEU A 71 19.02 -0.50 -1.97
CA LEU A 71 20.46 -0.48 -1.77
C LEU A 71 20.96 0.76 -0.99
N LYS A 72 20.26 1.89 -1.13
CA LYS A 72 20.71 3.19 -0.59
C LYS A 72 20.04 3.60 0.72
N THR A 73 19.09 2.79 1.21
CA THR A 73 18.39 3.02 2.48
C THR A 73 18.29 1.72 3.29
N ASN A 74 18.05 1.83 4.60
CA ASN A 74 17.74 0.69 5.48
C ASN A 74 16.22 0.50 5.64
N LEU A 75 15.42 1.16 4.83
CA LEU A 75 13.98 1.10 4.89
C LEU A 75 13.46 -0.28 4.47
N LYS A 76 12.52 -0.80 5.23
CA LYS A 76 11.72 -1.95 4.81
C LYS A 76 10.70 -1.50 3.79
N ILE A 77 10.76 -2.09 2.60
CA ILE A 77 9.91 -1.69 1.48
C ILE A 77 8.74 -2.65 1.33
N GLN A 78 7.52 -2.13 1.38
CA GLN A 78 6.30 -2.80 0.96
C GLN A 78 5.96 -2.33 -0.45
N PHE A 79 6.12 -3.20 -1.44
CA PHE A 79 6.04 -2.84 -2.87
C PHE A 79 4.79 -3.38 -3.55
N GLY A 80 4.10 -2.52 -4.30
CA GLY A 80 2.97 -2.86 -5.17
C GLY A 80 3.12 -2.29 -6.57
N GLY A 81 2.23 -2.71 -7.46
CA GLY A 81 2.21 -2.25 -8.86
C GLY A 81 2.76 -3.29 -9.83
N GLY A 82 1.89 -3.82 -10.68
CA GLY A 82 2.26 -4.72 -11.79
C GLY A 82 2.75 -6.11 -11.39
N VAL A 83 2.55 -6.58 -10.16
CA VAL A 83 2.97 -7.92 -9.72
C VAL A 83 1.98 -8.97 -10.23
N ARG A 84 2.37 -9.68 -11.30
CA ARG A 84 1.49 -10.64 -12.02
C ARG A 84 2.10 -12.02 -12.19
N SER A 85 3.33 -12.28 -11.70
CA SER A 85 4.01 -13.57 -11.84
C SER A 85 4.87 -13.89 -10.62
N ILE A 86 5.07 -15.19 -10.37
CA ILE A 86 5.98 -15.70 -9.32
C ILE A 86 7.43 -15.24 -9.58
N ALA A 87 7.85 -15.21 -10.84
CA ALA A 87 9.17 -14.71 -11.21
C ALA A 87 9.38 -13.25 -10.79
N LYS A 88 8.34 -12.37 -10.94
CA LYS A 88 8.40 -10.97 -10.49
C LYS A 88 8.51 -10.88 -8.98
N ILE A 89 7.74 -11.69 -8.22
CA ILE A 89 7.84 -11.74 -6.75
C ILE A 89 9.27 -12.11 -6.35
N LYS A 90 9.81 -13.19 -6.94
CA LYS A 90 11.17 -13.65 -6.67
C LYS A 90 12.22 -12.57 -6.94
N SER A 91 12.12 -11.84 -8.06
CA SER A 91 13.07 -10.79 -8.41
C SER A 91 12.98 -9.61 -7.44
N LEU A 92 11.78 -9.20 -7.01
CA LEU A 92 11.59 -8.14 -6.01
C LEU A 92 12.19 -8.50 -4.65
N LEU A 93 11.92 -9.71 -4.16
CA LEU A 93 12.49 -10.19 -2.90
C LEU A 93 14.02 -10.33 -2.96
N ALA A 94 14.58 -10.69 -4.12
CA ALA A 94 16.03 -10.83 -4.32
C ALA A 94 16.76 -9.48 -4.22
N VAL A 95 16.11 -8.35 -4.54
CA VAL A 95 16.68 -7.01 -4.39
C VAL A 95 16.34 -6.35 -3.04
N GLY A 96 15.85 -7.13 -2.07
CA GLY A 96 15.66 -6.64 -0.69
C GLY A 96 14.27 -6.10 -0.36
N ILE A 97 13.28 -6.28 -1.24
CA ILE A 97 11.90 -5.90 -0.91
C ILE A 97 11.39 -6.78 0.23
N GLU A 98 10.86 -6.15 1.28
CA GLU A 98 10.41 -6.86 2.50
C GLU A 98 9.05 -7.53 2.29
N ARG A 99 8.09 -6.86 1.65
CA ARG A 99 6.74 -7.36 1.35
C ARG A 99 6.31 -7.00 -0.05
N VAL A 100 5.62 -7.92 -0.71
CA VAL A 100 5.08 -7.74 -2.07
C VAL A 100 3.56 -7.68 -1.99
N VAL A 101 2.99 -6.61 -2.54
CA VAL A 101 1.54 -6.38 -2.59
C VAL A 101 0.98 -6.90 -3.91
N ILE A 102 -0.02 -7.76 -3.83
CA ILE A 102 -0.74 -8.32 -4.97
C ILE A 102 -2.16 -7.76 -4.94
N GLY A 103 -2.58 -7.08 -5.98
CA GLY A 103 -3.94 -6.57 -6.16
C GLY A 103 -4.73 -7.41 -7.18
N THR A 104 -5.09 -6.82 -8.30
CA THR A 104 -5.93 -7.38 -9.38
C THR A 104 -5.63 -8.85 -9.73
N LYS A 105 -4.33 -9.25 -9.73
CA LYS A 105 -3.96 -10.64 -10.07
C LYS A 105 -4.54 -11.66 -9.07
N ALA A 106 -4.57 -11.34 -7.77
CA ALA A 106 -5.11 -12.23 -6.75
C ALA A 106 -6.64 -12.39 -6.88
N ILE A 107 -7.33 -11.36 -7.36
CA ILE A 107 -8.79 -11.35 -7.55
C ILE A 107 -9.16 -12.20 -8.76
N ASN A 108 -8.40 -12.07 -9.85
CA ASN A 108 -8.66 -12.79 -11.09
C ASN A 108 -8.17 -14.25 -11.07
N ASP A 109 -7.23 -14.58 -10.18
CA ASP A 109 -6.59 -15.89 -10.11
C ASP A 109 -6.17 -16.19 -8.66
N ILE A 110 -7.07 -16.77 -7.91
CA ILE A 110 -6.84 -17.10 -6.50
C ILE A 110 -5.78 -18.21 -6.35
N SER A 111 -5.57 -19.06 -7.37
CA SER A 111 -4.54 -20.10 -7.35
C SER A 111 -3.14 -19.51 -7.41
N PHE A 112 -2.99 -18.36 -8.04
CA PHE A 112 -1.74 -17.59 -8.01
C PHE A 112 -1.35 -17.18 -6.59
N LEU A 113 -2.34 -16.78 -5.78
CA LEU A 113 -2.12 -16.39 -4.39
C LEU A 113 -1.68 -17.59 -3.53
N ASP A 114 -2.25 -18.78 -3.76
CA ASP A 114 -1.83 -20.02 -3.09
C ASP A 114 -0.33 -20.31 -3.32
N VAL A 115 0.10 -20.24 -4.58
CA VAL A 115 1.50 -20.47 -4.95
C VAL A 115 2.40 -19.40 -4.35
N ALA A 116 2.01 -18.13 -4.45
CA ALA A 116 2.80 -17.02 -3.94
C ALA A 116 3.01 -17.11 -2.42
N CYS A 117 1.95 -17.37 -1.65
CA CYS A 117 2.05 -17.46 -0.19
C CYS A 117 2.82 -18.71 0.27
N ARG A 118 2.66 -19.87 -0.43
CA ARG A 118 3.40 -21.09 -0.13
C ARG A 118 4.91 -20.91 -0.39
N ASP A 119 5.28 -20.31 -1.54
CA ASP A 119 6.67 -20.18 -1.96
C ASP A 119 7.39 -19.02 -1.25
N PHE A 120 6.63 -18.01 -0.78
CA PHE A 120 7.16 -16.83 -0.10
C PHE A 120 6.39 -16.52 1.20
N PRO A 121 6.49 -17.38 2.23
CA PRO A 121 5.76 -17.21 3.48
C PRO A 121 6.10 -15.88 4.17
N ASN A 122 5.09 -15.20 4.69
CA ASN A 122 5.18 -13.88 5.37
C ASN A 122 5.67 -12.72 4.48
N LYS A 123 5.70 -12.89 3.15
CA LYS A 123 6.13 -11.86 2.22
C LYS A 123 4.99 -11.29 1.36
N ILE A 124 3.84 -11.93 1.34
CA ILE A 124 2.73 -11.58 0.46
C ILE A 124 1.68 -10.78 1.23
N VAL A 125 1.33 -9.64 0.70
CA VAL A 125 0.24 -8.76 1.15
C VAL A 125 -0.79 -8.67 0.05
N ILE A 126 -2.07 -8.67 0.39
CA ILE A 126 -3.12 -8.39 -0.60
C ILE A 126 -3.56 -6.92 -0.51
N GLY A 127 -3.64 -6.25 -1.68
CA GLY A 127 -4.29 -4.95 -1.81
C GLY A 127 -5.76 -5.14 -2.17
N ILE A 128 -6.64 -4.61 -1.34
CA ILE A 128 -8.10 -4.59 -1.53
C ILE A 128 -8.53 -3.15 -1.69
N ASP A 129 -8.66 -2.73 -2.93
CA ASP A 129 -9.14 -1.41 -3.29
C ASP A 129 -10.64 -1.51 -3.53
N ALA A 130 -11.45 -0.82 -2.73
CA ALA A 130 -12.89 -0.99 -2.75
C ALA A 130 -13.65 0.34 -2.85
N ARG A 131 -14.82 0.27 -3.44
CA ARG A 131 -15.81 1.34 -3.47
C ARG A 131 -17.13 0.77 -2.96
N LYS A 132 -17.68 1.36 -1.89
CA LYS A 132 -18.94 0.90 -1.25
C LYS A 132 -18.94 -0.62 -0.97
N GLY A 133 -17.82 -1.14 -0.45
CA GLY A 133 -17.65 -2.55 -0.09
C GLY A 133 -17.42 -3.53 -1.26
N LYS A 134 -17.38 -3.06 -2.51
CA LYS A 134 -17.08 -3.85 -3.70
C LYS A 134 -15.66 -3.57 -4.20
N VAL A 135 -14.95 -4.64 -4.51
CA VAL A 135 -13.55 -4.57 -4.95
C VAL A 135 -13.45 -4.08 -6.38
N SER A 136 -12.58 -3.10 -6.62
CA SER A 136 -12.24 -2.60 -7.94
C SER A 136 -10.89 -3.18 -8.41
N ILE A 137 -10.77 -3.35 -9.72
CA ILE A 137 -9.60 -3.92 -10.39
C ILE A 137 -9.13 -3.02 -11.54
N GLU A 138 -7.98 -3.37 -12.14
CA GLU A 138 -7.44 -2.69 -13.33
C GLU A 138 -7.22 -1.18 -13.10
N GLY A 139 -6.58 -0.81 -11.98
CA GLY A 139 -6.36 0.60 -11.64
C GLY A 139 -7.67 1.35 -11.35
N TRP A 140 -8.62 0.66 -10.71
CA TRP A 140 -9.91 1.19 -10.26
C TRP A 140 -10.93 1.50 -11.35
N THR A 141 -10.66 1.05 -12.57
CA THR A 141 -11.52 1.32 -13.74
C THR A 141 -12.69 0.35 -13.86
N LYS A 142 -12.62 -0.80 -13.18
CA LYS A 142 -13.61 -1.88 -13.31
C LYS A 142 -14.02 -2.42 -11.94
N ASP A 143 -15.34 -2.58 -11.74
CA ASP A 143 -15.89 -3.31 -10.60
C ASP A 143 -15.71 -4.82 -10.84
N SER A 144 -15.17 -5.53 -9.86
CA SER A 144 -14.98 -6.98 -9.94
C SER A 144 -16.25 -7.77 -9.57
N GLY A 145 -17.23 -7.13 -8.94
CA GLY A 145 -18.38 -7.76 -8.33
C GLY A 145 -18.09 -8.49 -7.01
N VAL A 146 -16.81 -8.61 -6.62
CA VAL A 146 -16.38 -9.32 -5.42
C VAL A 146 -16.57 -8.46 -4.17
N ASN A 147 -17.09 -9.05 -3.10
CA ASN A 147 -17.19 -8.40 -1.80
C ASN A 147 -15.80 -8.32 -1.12
N ALA A 148 -15.48 -7.17 -0.53
CA ALA A 148 -14.17 -6.93 0.08
C ALA A 148 -13.91 -7.84 1.31
N ASN A 149 -14.92 -8.09 2.15
CA ASN A 149 -14.82 -8.99 3.31
C ASN A 149 -14.59 -10.44 2.87
N GLU A 150 -15.32 -10.91 1.86
CA GLU A 150 -15.15 -12.27 1.34
C GLU A 150 -13.75 -12.48 0.76
N LEU A 151 -13.24 -11.48 0.03
CA LEU A 151 -11.88 -11.52 -0.50
C LEU A 151 -10.84 -11.53 0.63
N ALA A 152 -11.02 -10.71 1.67
CA ALA A 152 -10.13 -10.64 2.83
C ALA A 152 -10.04 -12.00 3.55
N ILE A 153 -11.17 -12.62 3.85
CA ILE A 153 -11.24 -13.96 4.49
C ILE A 153 -10.57 -15.02 3.62
N ASN A 154 -10.83 -14.99 2.32
CA ASN A 154 -10.24 -15.97 1.39
C ASN A 154 -8.71 -15.78 1.29
N ALA A 155 -8.24 -14.54 1.23
CA ALA A 155 -6.80 -14.23 1.17
C ALA A 155 -6.07 -14.65 2.45
N GLU A 156 -6.65 -14.43 3.64
CA GLU A 156 -6.10 -14.93 4.90
C GLU A 156 -5.91 -16.44 4.88
N LYS A 157 -6.92 -17.19 4.43
CA LYS A 157 -6.85 -18.66 4.30
C LYS A 157 -5.75 -19.12 3.34
N LYS A 158 -5.32 -18.27 2.40
CA LYS A 158 -4.21 -18.53 1.48
C LYS A 158 -2.83 -18.20 2.08
N GLY A 159 -2.79 -17.54 3.23
CA GLY A 159 -1.54 -17.27 3.96
C GLY A 159 -0.92 -15.91 3.67
N VAL A 160 -1.70 -14.92 3.20
CA VAL A 160 -1.19 -13.54 3.15
C VAL A 160 -0.86 -13.04 4.55
N CYS A 161 0.19 -12.24 4.69
CA CYS A 161 0.65 -11.77 6.01
C CYS A 161 0.01 -10.46 6.46
N ALA A 162 -0.66 -9.74 5.58
CA ALA A 162 -1.40 -8.51 5.87
C ALA A 162 -2.36 -8.17 4.72
N ILE A 163 -3.30 -7.29 5.01
CA ILE A 163 -4.23 -6.71 4.03
C ILE A 163 -4.00 -5.20 4.00
N ILE A 164 -3.90 -4.60 2.82
CA ILE A 164 -4.05 -3.16 2.63
C ILE A 164 -5.47 -2.93 2.16
N PHE A 165 -6.24 -2.16 2.91
CA PHE A 165 -7.59 -1.78 2.50
C PHE A 165 -7.61 -0.30 2.10
N THR A 166 -7.95 -0.03 0.83
CA THR A 166 -8.06 1.32 0.28
C THR A 166 -9.53 1.64 -0.05
N ASP A 167 -10.06 2.70 0.58
CA ASP A 167 -11.30 3.31 0.09
C ASP A 167 -10.97 4.25 -1.08
N ILE A 168 -11.35 3.83 -2.30
CA ILE A 168 -11.04 4.58 -3.53
C ILE A 168 -11.72 5.95 -3.55
N ASP A 169 -12.90 6.08 -2.94
CA ASP A 169 -13.63 7.35 -2.92
C ASP A 169 -12.98 8.38 -1.99
N LYS A 170 -12.06 7.93 -1.14
CA LYS A 170 -11.28 8.77 -0.21
C LYS A 170 -9.86 9.05 -0.71
N ASP A 171 -9.29 8.15 -1.54
CA ASP A 171 -7.88 8.24 -1.91
C ASP A 171 -7.55 9.51 -2.71
N GLY A 172 -6.44 10.16 -2.32
CA GLY A 172 -5.97 11.41 -2.93
C GLY A 172 -6.78 12.66 -2.58
N LEU A 173 -7.92 12.56 -1.84
CA LEU A 173 -8.80 13.69 -1.53
C LEU A 173 -8.49 14.38 -0.20
N MET A 174 -7.71 13.76 0.69
CA MET A 174 -7.46 14.27 2.04
C MET A 174 -8.76 14.65 2.77
N SER A 175 -9.70 13.69 2.85
CA SER A 175 -11.01 13.87 3.47
C SER A 175 -11.25 12.97 4.69
N GLY A 176 -10.17 12.49 5.28
CA GLY A 176 -10.15 11.46 6.32
C GLY A 176 -10.26 10.03 5.74
N PRO A 177 -9.59 9.04 6.35
CA PRO A 177 -9.68 7.64 5.94
C PRO A 177 -11.05 7.03 6.29
N ASN A 178 -11.39 5.90 5.67
CA ASN A 178 -12.61 5.16 6.02
C ASN A 178 -12.30 4.13 7.10
N ILE A 179 -12.21 4.58 8.36
CA ILE A 179 -11.91 3.70 9.50
C ILE A 179 -13.01 2.66 9.70
N SER A 180 -14.29 3.03 9.55
CA SER A 180 -15.40 2.10 9.74
C SER A 180 -15.33 0.90 8.78
N SER A 181 -15.11 1.14 7.49
CA SER A 181 -14.99 0.06 6.51
C SER A 181 -13.70 -0.76 6.71
N THR A 182 -12.61 -0.11 7.15
CA THR A 182 -11.36 -0.83 7.49
C THR A 182 -11.58 -1.75 8.69
N LEU A 183 -12.33 -1.30 9.70
CA LEU A 183 -12.68 -2.10 10.88
C LEU A 183 -13.59 -3.28 10.54
N GLU A 184 -14.49 -3.15 9.57
CA GLU A 184 -15.29 -4.28 9.09
C GLU A 184 -14.40 -5.41 8.53
N ILE A 185 -13.38 -5.04 7.73
CA ILE A 185 -12.39 -6.00 7.24
C ILE A 185 -11.57 -6.57 8.41
N ALA A 186 -11.06 -5.71 9.31
CA ALA A 186 -10.21 -6.12 10.42
C ALA A 186 -10.92 -7.10 11.39
N LYS A 187 -12.22 -6.94 11.59
CA LYS A 187 -13.03 -7.87 12.40
C LYS A 187 -13.27 -9.22 11.72
N ALA A 188 -13.16 -9.30 10.39
CA ALA A 188 -13.41 -10.52 9.63
C ALA A 188 -12.18 -11.43 9.51
N VAL A 189 -10.98 -10.94 9.88
CA VAL A 189 -9.70 -11.63 9.74
C VAL A 189 -8.86 -11.53 11.03
N ASN A 190 -7.83 -12.38 11.15
CA ASN A 190 -6.90 -12.34 12.30
C ASN A 190 -5.53 -11.76 11.94
N ILE A 191 -5.30 -11.42 10.66
CA ILE A 191 -4.08 -10.80 10.19
C ILE A 191 -4.20 -9.26 10.19
N PRO A 192 -3.09 -8.53 10.29
CA PRO A 192 -3.11 -7.07 10.31
C PRO A 192 -3.76 -6.44 9.07
N VAL A 193 -4.66 -5.48 9.27
CA VAL A 193 -5.22 -4.66 8.21
C VAL A 193 -4.58 -3.27 8.25
N ILE A 194 -4.10 -2.80 7.12
CA ILE A 194 -3.43 -1.51 6.94
C ILE A 194 -4.43 -0.55 6.31
N VAL A 195 -4.67 0.57 7.00
CA VAL A 195 -5.53 1.66 6.50
C VAL A 195 -4.85 2.35 5.32
N SER A 196 -5.59 2.55 4.23
CA SER A 196 -5.10 3.26 3.04
C SER A 196 -6.17 4.15 2.43
N GLY A 197 -5.72 5.29 1.90
CA GLY A 197 -6.59 6.29 1.27
C GLY A 197 -7.20 7.29 2.25
N GLY A 198 -7.17 8.57 1.89
CA GLY A 198 -7.89 9.64 2.56
C GLY A 198 -7.18 10.34 3.71
N VAL A 199 -6.12 9.80 4.31
CA VAL A 199 -5.41 10.46 5.44
C VAL A 199 -5.11 11.92 5.09
N SER A 200 -5.52 12.83 5.96
CA SER A 200 -5.53 14.28 5.72
C SER A 200 -4.84 15.10 6.79
N ALA A 201 -4.84 14.64 8.04
CA ALA A 201 -4.33 15.36 9.20
C ALA A 201 -3.78 14.38 10.25
N ILE A 202 -3.14 14.93 11.29
CA ILE A 202 -2.58 14.12 12.38
C ILE A 202 -3.67 13.42 13.20
N GLU A 203 -4.84 14.01 13.29
CA GLU A 203 -6.02 13.47 13.96
C GLU A 203 -6.45 12.12 13.36
N ASP A 204 -6.31 11.96 12.04
CA ASP A 204 -6.58 10.67 11.37
C ASP A 204 -5.61 9.58 11.85
N VAL A 205 -4.34 9.94 12.10
CA VAL A 205 -3.33 9.01 12.62
C VAL A 205 -3.65 8.62 14.07
N ILE A 206 -4.15 9.57 14.87
CA ILE A 206 -4.61 9.31 16.24
C ILE A 206 -5.81 8.34 16.21
N GLU A 207 -6.80 8.59 15.36
CA GLU A 207 -7.97 7.70 15.22
C GLU A 207 -7.56 6.29 14.81
N VAL A 208 -6.60 6.16 13.87
CA VAL A 208 -6.04 4.85 13.50
C VAL A 208 -5.41 4.17 14.72
N LYS A 209 -4.62 4.90 15.53
CA LYS A 209 -3.97 4.34 16.74
C LYS A 209 -4.98 3.88 17.79
N GLU A 210 -6.04 4.62 18.02
CA GLU A 210 -7.12 4.26 18.95
C GLU A 210 -7.79 2.92 18.57
N ASN A 211 -7.72 2.52 17.31
CA ASN A 211 -8.27 1.27 16.79
C ASN A 211 -7.24 0.13 16.64
N GLU A 212 -6.01 0.25 17.17
CA GLU A 212 -4.97 -0.80 17.10
C GLU A 212 -5.45 -2.15 17.64
N GLY A 213 -6.13 -2.17 18.79
CA GLY A 213 -6.67 -3.39 19.40
C GLY A 213 -7.76 -4.10 18.60
N SER A 214 -8.25 -3.49 17.51
CA SER A 214 -9.30 -4.03 16.63
C SER A 214 -8.75 -4.68 15.36
N GLY A 215 -7.44 -4.96 15.29
CA GLY A 215 -6.80 -5.64 14.15
C GLY A 215 -6.20 -4.69 13.10
N ILE A 216 -6.25 -3.37 13.32
CA ILE A 216 -5.54 -2.42 12.47
C ILE A 216 -4.05 -2.47 12.81
N GLY A 217 -3.20 -2.78 11.82
CA GLY A 217 -1.76 -2.97 11.99
C GLY A 217 -0.89 -1.78 11.54
N GLY A 218 -1.46 -0.81 10.82
CA GLY A 218 -0.73 0.34 10.31
C GLY A 218 -1.55 1.26 9.44
N VAL A 219 -0.90 2.33 8.97
CA VAL A 219 -1.51 3.34 8.11
C VAL A 219 -0.56 3.74 6.97
N ILE A 220 -1.08 3.81 5.76
CA ILE A 220 -0.39 4.37 4.60
C ILE A 220 -0.77 5.85 4.49
N CYS A 221 0.23 6.71 4.53
CA CYS A 221 0.05 8.15 4.39
C CYS A 221 0.73 8.63 3.10
N GLY A 222 -0.10 9.10 2.18
CA GLY A 222 0.33 9.60 0.88
C GLY A 222 0.46 11.13 0.87
N ARG A 223 -0.47 11.79 0.19
CA ARG A 223 -0.44 13.22 -0.09
C ARG A 223 -0.22 14.10 1.15
N ALA A 224 -0.82 13.73 2.29
CA ALA A 224 -0.76 14.54 3.50
C ALA A 224 0.66 14.75 4.06
N VAL A 225 1.60 13.82 3.84
CA VAL A 225 3.02 14.03 4.23
C VAL A 225 3.73 14.98 3.28
N TYR A 226 3.44 14.93 1.99
CA TYR A 226 4.02 15.84 0.99
C TYR A 226 3.51 17.27 1.16
N ASP A 227 2.23 17.43 1.43
CA ASP A 227 1.58 18.72 1.69
C ASP A 227 1.84 19.24 3.13
N LYS A 228 2.69 18.52 3.92
CA LYS A 228 3.05 18.85 5.31
C LYS A 228 1.85 19.00 6.25
N LYS A 229 0.75 18.29 5.96
CA LYS A 229 -0.44 18.23 6.81
C LYS A 229 -0.30 17.19 7.92
N VAL A 230 0.53 16.18 7.70
CA VAL A 230 0.91 15.19 8.71
C VAL A 230 2.42 15.31 8.92
N ASP A 231 2.83 15.69 10.14
CA ASP A 231 4.22 15.65 10.56
C ASP A 231 4.64 14.19 10.79
N ILE A 232 5.68 13.75 10.09
CA ILE A 232 6.13 12.35 10.13
C ILE A 232 6.63 11.97 11.53
N LYS A 233 7.40 12.85 12.19
CA LYS A 233 7.96 12.56 13.52
C LYS A 233 6.87 12.46 14.58
N GLU A 234 5.85 13.31 14.49
CA GLU A 234 4.68 13.26 15.34
C GLU A 234 3.87 11.98 15.11
N ALA A 235 3.58 11.64 13.85
CA ALA A 235 2.90 10.40 13.48
C ALA A 235 3.64 9.15 14.00
N LEU A 236 4.96 9.11 13.84
CA LEU A 236 5.79 8.02 14.37
C LEU A 236 5.75 7.93 15.90
N LYS A 237 5.72 9.07 16.60
CA LYS A 237 5.60 9.11 18.06
C LYS A 237 4.25 8.54 18.51
N ILE A 238 3.15 8.96 17.88
CA ILE A 238 1.78 8.48 18.20
C ILE A 238 1.69 6.97 18.00
N LEU A 239 2.17 6.45 16.87
CA LEU A 239 2.02 5.03 16.52
C LEU A 239 2.96 4.08 17.29
N ARG A 240 4.01 4.60 17.95
CA ARG A 240 4.93 3.82 18.80
C ARG A 240 4.46 3.70 20.25
N LEU A 241 3.61 4.61 20.72
CA LEU A 241 2.99 4.57 22.04
C LEU A 241 1.96 3.44 22.15
#